data_477f639c65ae4d8b0b0545a539278d0b
#
_entry.id   477f639c65ae4d8b0b0545a539278d0b
#
_cell.length_a   1.000
_cell.length_b   1.000
_cell.length_c   1.000
_cell.angle_alpha   90.00
_cell.angle_beta   90.00
_cell.angle_gamma   90.00
#
_symmetry.space_group_name_H-M   'P 1'
#
loop_
_entity.id
_entity.type
_entity.pdbx_description
1 polymer ?
#
loop_
_entity_poly.entity_id
_entity_poly.type
_entity_poly.pdbx_seq_one_letter_code
_entity_poly.pdbx_strand_id
1 'polypeptide(L)'
;MRTRILGLLAATALTTAGLSAASAADLPVRAAPPVIAVAPIFTWTGFYVGGNLGWGWRDSNNDPVILTGPGVPGGLEGGTLIFGNNNDATFTGGGQIGYNYQIGSFVIGAEADIQGIDSGNNSNAVFIPGPGFAGGDFVAGEFENGADWWGSARLRAGVAFDRFLVYATGGLAYTEDNTGWALGGGIEWAMPVNWFGSSAVTFGLEGLWVSIDQDDDSTRPIGTFTPVGGAPVNVFLPQNNDEQDFFVARAKLNFKFGTY
;
A
#
# COMPACT_ATOMS: atom_id res chain seq x y z
N MET A 1 -88.44 18.01 53.52
CA MET A 1 -87.03 18.24 53.22
C MET A 1 -86.09 17.07 53.62
N ARG A 2 -86.50 16.20 54.53
CA ARG A 2 -85.65 15.03 55.02
C ARG A 2 -85.60 13.84 54.08
N THR A 3 -86.56 13.59 53.25
CA THR A 3 -86.62 12.46 52.27
C THR A 3 -85.74 12.64 50.99
N ARG A 4 -85.47 13.87 50.59
CA ARG A 4 -84.64 14.15 49.40
C ARG A 4 -83.15 14.02 49.69
N ILE A 5 -82.69 14.15 50.94
CA ILE A 5 -81.29 14.05 51.36
C ILE A 5 -80.91 12.57 51.45
N LEU A 6 -81.84 11.70 51.89
CA LEU A 6 -81.54 10.20 51.92
C LEU A 6 -81.38 9.59 50.54
N GLY A 7 -82.11 10.07 49.55
CA GLY A 7 -82.01 9.62 48.17
C GLY A 7 -80.67 10.00 47.49
N LEU A 8 -80.13 11.17 47.83
CA LEU A 8 -78.86 11.61 47.30
C LEU A 8 -77.66 10.82 47.92
N LEU A 9 -77.69 10.45 49.17
CA LEU A 9 -76.72 9.68 49.86
C LEU A 9 -76.70 8.19 49.41
N ALA A 10 -77.84 7.63 49.02
CA ALA A 10 -77.93 6.28 48.46
C ALA A 10 -77.40 6.19 47.02
N ALA A 11 -77.55 7.22 46.20
CA ALA A 11 -77.02 7.29 44.87
C ALA A 11 -75.48 7.43 44.82
N THR A 12 -74.90 8.19 45.76
CA THR A 12 -73.47 8.34 45.89
C THR A 12 -72.78 7.06 46.43
N ALA A 13 -73.44 6.27 47.25
CA ALA A 13 -72.88 5.03 47.76
C ALA A 13 -72.83 3.91 46.68
N LEU A 14 -73.77 3.92 45.73
CA LEU A 14 -73.80 2.94 44.61
C LEU A 14 -72.74 3.28 43.53
N THR A 15 -72.40 4.53 43.31
CA THR A 15 -71.38 4.92 42.34
C THR A 15 -69.96 4.67 42.81
N THR A 16 -69.68 4.61 44.11
CA THR A 16 -68.35 4.30 44.63
C THR A 16 -68.10 2.77 44.70
N ALA A 17 -69.10 1.92 44.77
CA ALA A 17 -68.95 0.47 44.77
C ALA A 17 -68.69 -0.10 43.33
N GLY A 18 -69.04 0.65 42.27
CA GLY A 18 -68.82 0.20 40.89
C GLY A 18 -67.42 0.47 40.34
N LEU A 19 -66.65 1.31 40.98
CA LEU A 19 -65.31 1.68 40.50
C LEU A 19 -64.17 0.77 41.00
N SER A 20 -64.43 -0.06 41.99
CA SER A 20 -63.43 -1.03 42.52
C SER A 20 -63.37 -2.35 41.74
N ALA A 21 -64.30 -2.64 40.85
CA ALA A 21 -64.31 -3.89 40.05
C ALA A 21 -63.59 -3.80 38.71
N ALA A 22 -63.19 -2.58 38.29
CA ALA A 22 -62.49 -2.40 37.02
C ALA A 22 -60.94 -2.58 37.09
N SER A 23 -60.39 -2.75 38.29
CA SER A 23 -58.91 -2.86 38.50
C SER A 23 -58.39 -4.30 38.42
N ALA A 24 -59.25 -5.31 38.21
CA ALA A 24 -58.86 -6.72 38.27
C ALA A 24 -58.58 -7.37 36.87
N ALA A 25 -58.60 -6.55 35.80
CA ALA A 25 -58.44 -7.08 34.45
C ALA A 25 -57.11 -6.64 33.79
N ASP A 26 -56.17 -6.06 34.56
CA ASP A 26 -54.84 -5.78 34.03
C ASP A 26 -54.02 -7.05 34.07
N LEU A 27 -54.19 -7.90 33.06
CA LEU A 27 -53.30 -9.01 32.79
C LEU A 27 -51.86 -8.43 32.70
N PRO A 28 -50.89 -9.02 33.41
CA PRO A 28 -49.53 -8.55 33.29
C PRO A 28 -49.14 -8.60 31.83
N VAL A 29 -48.86 -7.41 31.26
CA VAL A 29 -48.34 -7.27 29.90
C VAL A 29 -47.11 -8.17 29.84
N ARG A 30 -47.22 -9.27 29.10
CA ARG A 30 -46.11 -10.19 28.90
C ARG A 30 -44.99 -9.33 28.30
N ALA A 31 -43.95 -9.08 29.07
CA ALA A 31 -42.79 -8.32 28.60
C ALA A 31 -42.34 -8.94 27.27
N ALA A 32 -42.28 -8.13 26.22
CA ALA A 32 -41.74 -8.58 24.96
C ALA A 32 -40.36 -9.19 25.21
N PRO A 33 -40.06 -10.37 24.61
CA PRO A 33 -38.73 -10.95 24.78
C PRO A 33 -37.69 -9.91 24.44
N PRO A 34 -36.57 -9.83 25.21
CA PRO A 34 -35.54 -8.87 24.94
C PRO A 34 -35.08 -9.06 23.48
N VAL A 35 -35.09 -7.98 22.72
CA VAL A 35 -34.51 -7.97 21.37
C VAL A 35 -33.03 -8.21 21.57
N ILE A 36 -32.57 -9.43 21.25
CA ILE A 36 -31.14 -9.75 21.22
C ILE A 36 -30.58 -8.92 20.06
N ALA A 37 -29.90 -7.82 20.38
CA ALA A 37 -29.14 -7.08 19.38
C ALA A 37 -28.06 -8.04 18.82
N VAL A 38 -28.23 -8.46 17.58
CA VAL A 38 -27.23 -9.27 16.89
C VAL A 38 -25.99 -8.37 16.78
N ALA A 39 -24.88 -8.80 17.39
CA ALA A 39 -23.63 -8.06 17.25
C ALA A 39 -23.29 -7.98 15.76
N PRO A 40 -22.95 -6.78 15.25
CA PRO A 40 -22.65 -6.59 13.84
C PRO A 40 -21.44 -7.48 13.48
N ILE A 41 -21.63 -8.31 12.43
CA ILE A 41 -20.58 -9.21 11.92
C ILE A 41 -19.62 -8.36 11.10
N PHE A 42 -18.32 -8.46 11.39
CA PHE A 42 -17.29 -7.79 10.62
C PHE A 42 -17.32 -8.22 9.15
N THR A 43 -17.23 -7.26 8.24
CA THR A 43 -17.12 -7.50 6.79
C THR A 43 -15.90 -6.78 6.21
N TRP A 44 -15.26 -7.40 5.23
CA TRP A 44 -14.18 -6.79 4.46
C TRP A 44 -14.67 -5.80 3.40
N THR A 45 -15.97 -5.72 3.13
CA THR A 45 -16.54 -4.75 2.21
C THR A 45 -16.37 -3.32 2.72
N GLY A 46 -15.91 -2.41 1.86
CA GLY A 46 -15.80 -0.99 2.14
C GLY A 46 -14.51 -0.37 1.66
N PHE A 47 -14.48 0.96 1.71
CA PHE A 47 -13.29 1.75 1.42
C PHE A 47 -12.29 1.68 2.56
N TYR A 48 -11.01 1.84 2.24
CA TYR A 48 -9.95 2.03 3.21
C TYR A 48 -8.91 3.00 2.69
N VAL A 49 -8.24 3.65 3.63
CA VAL A 49 -7.07 4.49 3.42
C VAL A 49 -6.02 4.10 4.45
N GLY A 50 -4.76 4.11 4.08
CA GLY A 50 -3.72 3.68 5.00
C GLY A 50 -2.34 4.17 4.63
N GLY A 51 -1.39 3.80 5.49
CA GLY A 51 0.03 3.98 5.26
C GLY A 51 0.75 2.64 5.30
N ASN A 52 1.93 2.61 4.70
CA ASN A 52 2.80 1.46 4.72
C ASN A 52 4.26 1.87 4.85
N LEU A 53 5.06 0.95 5.37
CA LEU A 53 6.50 1.06 5.50
C LEU A 53 7.11 -0.29 5.15
N GLY A 54 8.24 -0.28 4.48
CA GLY A 54 8.86 -1.52 4.03
C GLY A 54 10.30 -1.36 3.59
N TRP A 55 10.82 -2.44 3.03
CA TRP A 55 12.13 -2.50 2.41
C TRP A 55 12.01 -3.13 1.03
N GLY A 56 12.74 -2.55 0.10
CA GLY A 56 12.92 -3.06 -1.24
C GLY A 56 14.30 -3.68 -1.41
N TRP A 57 14.37 -4.79 -2.11
CA TRP A 57 15.61 -5.45 -2.51
C TRP A 57 15.66 -5.50 -4.02
N ARG A 58 16.73 -4.95 -4.58
CA ARG A 58 17.01 -5.02 -6.02
C ARG A 58 18.06 -6.07 -6.27
N ASP A 59 17.85 -6.88 -7.30
CA ASP A 59 18.87 -7.79 -7.80
C ASP A 59 19.77 -7.00 -8.75
N SER A 60 20.89 -6.50 -8.24
CA SER A 60 21.84 -5.72 -9.02
C SER A 60 22.93 -6.66 -9.55
N ASN A 61 22.85 -7.01 -10.82
CA ASN A 61 23.97 -7.59 -11.53
C ASN A 61 25.02 -6.49 -11.76
N ASN A 62 25.94 -6.35 -10.81
CA ASN A 62 27.05 -5.39 -10.93
C ASN A 62 28.20 -5.99 -11.75
N ASP A 63 27.89 -6.49 -12.93
CA ASP A 63 28.92 -6.99 -13.84
C ASP A 63 29.83 -5.83 -14.28
N PRO A 64 31.15 -6.02 -14.27
CA PRO A 64 32.07 -5.02 -14.76
C PRO A 64 31.77 -4.67 -16.23
N VAL A 65 31.55 -3.40 -16.51
CA VAL A 65 31.28 -2.95 -17.87
C VAL A 65 32.59 -2.59 -18.56
N ILE A 66 32.89 -3.28 -19.66
CA ILE A 66 34.05 -2.96 -20.49
C ILE A 66 33.63 -1.87 -21.50
N LEU A 67 34.35 -0.76 -21.46
CA LEU A 67 34.12 0.39 -22.34
C LEU A 67 34.58 0.04 -23.76
N THR A 68 33.64 -0.28 -24.65
CA THR A 68 33.90 -0.59 -26.07
C THR A 68 32.79 -0.05 -26.96
N GLY A 69 33.09 0.35 -28.17
CA GLY A 69 32.12 0.70 -29.19
C GLY A 69 31.97 2.20 -29.49
N PRO A 70 31.03 2.54 -30.39
CA PRO A 70 30.82 3.92 -30.84
C PRO A 70 30.27 4.77 -29.69
N GLY A 71 30.95 5.87 -29.36
CA GLY A 71 30.56 6.75 -28.24
C GLY A 71 31.53 6.67 -27.05
N VAL A 72 32.40 5.66 -27.02
CA VAL A 72 33.52 5.61 -26.07
C VAL A 72 34.70 6.39 -26.66
N PRO A 73 35.18 7.46 -25.99
CA PRO A 73 36.38 8.14 -26.45
C PRO A 73 37.57 7.16 -26.57
N GLY A 74 38.33 7.21 -27.65
CA GLY A 74 39.40 6.25 -27.93
C GLY A 74 40.46 6.11 -26.82
N GLY A 75 40.57 7.10 -25.94
CA GLY A 75 41.42 7.04 -24.76
C GLY A 75 40.88 6.17 -23.61
N LEU A 76 39.61 5.80 -23.64
CA LEU A 76 38.95 4.94 -22.64
C LEU A 76 38.67 3.52 -23.13
N GLU A 77 38.90 3.28 -24.42
CA GLU A 77 38.58 1.98 -25.02
C GLU A 77 39.32 0.84 -24.36
N GLY A 78 38.61 -0.24 -24.02
CA GLY A 78 39.15 -1.36 -23.28
C GLY A 78 39.27 -1.13 -21.76
N GLY A 79 38.92 0.04 -21.25
CA GLY A 79 38.79 0.30 -19.81
C GLY A 79 37.59 -0.41 -19.21
N THR A 80 37.65 -0.68 -17.93
CA THR A 80 36.60 -1.37 -17.19
C THR A 80 36.02 -0.48 -16.11
N LEU A 81 34.71 -0.31 -16.10
CA LEU A 81 33.98 0.30 -14.99
C LEU A 81 33.50 -0.79 -14.04
N ILE A 82 33.86 -0.66 -12.78
CA ILE A 82 33.35 -1.49 -11.70
C ILE A 82 32.43 -0.63 -10.85
N PHE A 83 31.17 -0.99 -10.79
CA PHE A 83 30.21 -0.34 -9.91
C PHE A 83 30.29 -0.97 -8.52
N GLY A 84 30.25 -0.14 -7.46
CA GLY A 84 30.20 -0.62 -6.09
C GLY A 84 28.95 -1.48 -5.87
N ASN A 85 29.13 -2.57 -5.16
CA ASN A 85 28.03 -3.50 -4.86
C ASN A 85 27.11 -2.88 -3.79
N ASN A 86 26.05 -2.25 -4.21
CA ASN A 86 25.02 -1.73 -3.30
C ASN A 86 23.86 -2.74 -3.25
N ASN A 87 24.09 -3.86 -2.58
CA ASN A 87 23.04 -4.81 -2.19
C ASN A 87 22.28 -4.26 -0.98
N ASP A 88 22.04 -2.98 -0.93
CA ASP A 88 21.40 -2.36 0.21
C ASP A 88 19.89 -2.44 0.08
N ALA A 89 19.27 -3.01 1.10
CA ALA A 89 17.85 -2.92 1.28
C ALA A 89 17.46 -1.44 1.39
N THR A 90 16.69 -0.95 0.45
CA THR A 90 16.24 0.43 0.41
C THR A 90 14.96 0.58 1.20
N PHE A 91 14.91 1.53 2.13
CA PHE A 91 13.69 1.81 2.87
C PHE A 91 12.65 2.48 1.95
N THR A 92 11.40 2.04 2.07
CA THR A 92 10.27 2.61 1.33
C THR A 92 9.11 2.87 2.28
N GLY A 93 8.39 3.95 2.03
CA GLY A 93 7.22 4.30 2.82
C GLY A 93 6.23 5.10 1.98
N GLY A 94 4.95 4.89 2.25
CA GLY A 94 3.94 5.53 1.44
C GLY A 94 2.53 5.42 1.97
N GLY A 95 1.58 5.79 1.11
CA GLY A 95 0.16 5.73 1.37
C GLY A 95 -0.58 4.90 0.35
N GLN A 96 -1.69 4.31 0.77
CA GLN A 96 -2.59 3.56 -0.09
C GLN A 96 -4.04 3.90 0.16
N ILE A 97 -4.83 3.70 -0.87
CA ILE A 97 -6.29 3.79 -0.85
C ILE A 97 -6.87 2.60 -1.62
N GLY A 98 -7.98 2.06 -1.14
CA GLY A 98 -8.60 0.95 -1.85
C GLY A 98 -10.04 0.70 -1.45
N TYR A 99 -10.64 -0.25 -2.15
CA TYR A 99 -11.98 -0.74 -1.90
C TYR A 99 -12.00 -2.25 -2.00
N ASN A 100 -12.62 -2.90 -1.03
CA ASN A 100 -12.88 -4.33 -1.04
C ASN A 100 -14.37 -4.61 -1.13
N TYR A 101 -14.73 -5.71 -1.79
CA TYR A 101 -16.06 -6.27 -1.83
C TYR A 101 -16.02 -7.74 -1.45
N GLN A 102 -16.74 -8.11 -0.40
CA GLN A 102 -16.77 -9.48 0.13
C GLN A 102 -18.05 -10.21 -0.31
N ILE A 103 -17.87 -11.43 -0.82
CA ILE A 103 -18.94 -12.34 -1.24
C ILE A 103 -18.73 -13.66 -0.50
N GLY A 104 -19.47 -13.87 0.59
CA GLY A 104 -19.20 -15.00 1.47
C GLY A 104 -17.80 -14.94 2.08
N SER A 105 -16.97 -15.92 1.81
CA SER A 105 -15.56 -15.94 2.24
C SER A 105 -14.61 -15.30 1.22
N PHE A 106 -15.06 -14.99 0.01
CA PHE A 106 -14.23 -14.41 -1.02
C PHE A 106 -14.23 -12.87 -0.94
N VAL A 107 -13.05 -12.29 -1.14
CA VAL A 107 -12.87 -10.84 -1.19
C VAL A 107 -12.21 -10.48 -2.51
N ILE A 108 -12.81 -9.54 -3.24
CA ILE A 108 -12.21 -8.91 -4.41
C ILE A 108 -12.07 -7.42 -4.14
N GLY A 109 -11.07 -6.79 -4.72
CA GLY A 109 -10.87 -5.36 -4.49
C GLY A 109 -9.91 -4.73 -5.48
N ALA A 110 -9.76 -3.42 -5.32
CA ALA A 110 -8.78 -2.62 -6.03
C ALA A 110 -8.04 -1.74 -5.01
N GLU A 111 -6.77 -1.54 -5.24
CA GLU A 111 -5.88 -0.73 -4.41
C GLU A 111 -4.98 0.12 -5.30
N ALA A 112 -4.78 1.38 -4.92
CA ALA A 112 -3.78 2.25 -5.50
C ALA A 112 -2.86 2.75 -4.38
N ASP A 113 -1.57 2.81 -4.66
CA ASP A 113 -0.58 3.29 -3.69
C ASP A 113 0.50 4.15 -4.37
N ILE A 114 1.14 4.96 -3.52
CA ILE A 114 2.31 5.74 -3.86
C ILE A 114 3.36 5.58 -2.76
N GLN A 115 4.62 5.40 -3.17
CA GLN A 115 5.75 5.09 -2.30
C GLN A 115 6.89 6.08 -2.57
N GLY A 116 7.44 6.65 -1.51
CA GLY A 116 8.74 7.29 -1.55
C GLY A 116 9.85 6.26 -1.31
N ILE A 117 10.98 6.45 -1.95
CA ILE A 117 12.17 5.61 -1.84
C ILE A 117 13.29 6.45 -1.24
N ASP A 118 13.89 5.99 -0.16
CA ASP A 118 15.11 6.60 0.38
C ASP A 118 16.33 5.94 -0.31
N SER A 119 16.66 6.48 -1.49
CA SER A 119 17.84 6.05 -2.25
C SER A 119 19.06 6.76 -1.70
N GLY A 120 19.82 6.13 -0.80
CA GLY A 120 21.10 6.65 -0.35
C GLY A 120 22.03 6.91 -1.54
N ASN A 121 22.56 8.14 -1.65
CA ASN A 121 23.50 8.56 -2.69
C ASN A 121 24.87 7.89 -2.51
N ASN A 122 25.04 6.66 -2.95
CA ASN A 122 26.33 5.95 -2.95
C ASN A 122 26.63 5.39 -4.34
N SER A 123 26.93 6.26 -5.28
CA SER A 123 27.44 5.87 -6.60
C SER A 123 28.97 5.86 -6.58
N ASN A 124 29.55 4.77 -6.14
CA ASN A 124 30.99 4.56 -6.26
C ASN A 124 31.27 3.71 -7.51
N ALA A 125 31.55 4.35 -8.63
CA ALA A 125 32.10 3.68 -9.79
C ALA A 125 33.64 3.83 -9.76
N VAL A 126 34.36 2.72 -9.93
CA VAL A 126 35.81 2.70 -10.05
C VAL A 126 36.17 2.42 -11.51
N PHE A 127 36.90 3.34 -12.13
CA PHE A 127 37.42 3.13 -13.47
C PHE A 127 38.80 2.45 -13.41
N ILE A 128 38.93 1.32 -14.10
CA ILE A 128 40.21 0.62 -14.29
C ILE A 128 40.66 0.85 -15.73
N PRO A 129 41.79 1.53 -15.93
CA PRO A 129 42.31 1.79 -17.27
C PRO A 129 42.61 0.51 -18.06
N GLY A 130 42.20 0.47 -19.33
CA GLY A 130 42.56 -0.61 -20.26
C GLY A 130 43.92 -0.43 -20.91
N PRO A 131 44.36 -1.40 -21.71
CA PRO A 131 45.68 -1.37 -22.38
C PRO A 131 45.88 -0.19 -23.36
N GLY A 132 44.82 0.45 -23.81
CA GLY A 132 44.87 1.62 -24.71
C GLY A 132 44.70 2.98 -24.03
N PHE A 133 44.71 3.03 -22.71
CA PHE A 133 44.46 4.24 -21.96
C PHE A 133 45.59 5.27 -22.16
N ALA A 134 45.29 6.39 -22.80
CA ALA A 134 46.25 7.43 -23.13
C ALA A 134 46.48 8.45 -21.97
N GLY A 135 45.84 8.23 -20.81
CA GLY A 135 45.85 9.15 -19.68
C GLY A 135 44.70 10.16 -19.73
N GLY A 136 44.31 10.63 -18.57
CA GLY A 136 43.16 11.55 -18.36
C GLY A 136 42.43 11.24 -17.10
N ASP A 137 41.49 12.11 -16.73
CA ASP A 137 40.62 11.91 -15.58
C ASP A 137 39.23 11.47 -16.03
N PHE A 138 38.77 10.36 -15.51
CA PHE A 138 37.36 9.93 -15.63
C PHE A 138 36.62 10.28 -14.36
N VAL A 139 35.64 11.17 -14.47
CA VAL A 139 34.70 11.47 -13.40
C VAL A 139 33.41 10.74 -13.72
N ALA A 140 33.09 9.73 -12.92
CA ALA A 140 31.79 9.07 -13.02
C ALA A 140 30.71 10.13 -12.78
N GLY A 141 29.71 10.18 -13.65
CA GLY A 141 28.55 11.03 -13.44
C GLY A 141 27.84 10.63 -12.14
N GLU A 142 27.19 11.58 -11.51
CA GLU A 142 26.23 11.24 -10.47
C GLU A 142 25.10 10.46 -11.16
N PHE A 143 25.10 9.16 -10.96
CA PHE A 143 23.96 8.36 -11.38
C PHE A 143 22.82 8.74 -10.46
N GLU A 144 21.86 9.52 -10.94
CA GLU A 144 20.59 9.66 -10.27
C GLU A 144 19.97 8.26 -10.20
N ASN A 145 20.07 7.66 -9.03
CA ASN A 145 19.63 6.32 -8.76
C ASN A 145 18.11 6.26 -8.74
N GLY A 146 17.52 6.00 -9.90
CA GLY A 146 16.11 5.65 -10.01
C GLY A 146 15.14 6.76 -9.61
N ALA A 147 13.87 6.50 -9.80
CA ALA A 147 12.82 7.41 -9.37
C ALA A 147 12.79 7.54 -7.84
N ASP A 148 12.65 8.76 -7.32
CA ASP A 148 12.49 9.02 -5.89
C ASP A 148 11.16 8.47 -5.34
N TRP A 149 10.26 8.09 -6.23
CA TRP A 149 8.96 7.52 -5.91
C TRP A 149 8.48 6.55 -6.98
N TRP A 150 7.62 5.63 -6.59
CA TRP A 150 6.85 4.77 -7.48
C TRP A 150 5.43 4.60 -6.98
N GLY A 151 4.52 4.24 -7.85
CA GLY A 151 3.14 3.96 -7.50
C GLY A 151 2.65 2.69 -8.16
N SER A 152 1.50 2.20 -7.68
CA SER A 152 0.83 1.09 -8.32
C SER A 152 -0.69 1.22 -8.30
N ALA A 153 -1.34 0.58 -9.29
CA ALA A 153 -2.78 0.37 -9.35
C ALA A 153 -3.03 -1.11 -9.58
N ARG A 154 -3.61 -1.79 -8.57
CA ARG A 154 -3.67 -3.24 -8.53
C ARG A 154 -5.07 -3.74 -8.19
N LEU A 155 -5.43 -4.88 -8.75
CA LEU A 155 -6.56 -5.67 -8.31
C LEU A 155 -6.09 -6.65 -7.23
N ARG A 156 -6.97 -6.98 -6.30
CA ARG A 156 -6.70 -7.97 -5.26
C ARG A 156 -7.84 -8.97 -5.18
N ALA A 157 -7.50 -10.23 -4.91
CA ALA A 157 -8.44 -11.31 -4.70
C ALA A 157 -7.95 -12.20 -3.57
N GLY A 158 -8.85 -12.58 -2.65
CA GLY A 158 -8.46 -13.34 -1.48
C GLY A 158 -9.60 -14.07 -0.80
N VAL A 159 -9.24 -14.71 0.29
CA VAL A 159 -10.18 -15.45 1.15
C VAL A 159 -10.12 -14.90 2.56
N ALA A 160 -11.28 -14.55 3.09
CA ALA A 160 -11.45 -14.04 4.44
C ALA A 160 -11.85 -15.18 5.40
N PHE A 161 -11.17 -15.23 6.52
CA PHE A 161 -11.44 -16.11 7.66
C PHE A 161 -11.72 -15.23 8.88
N ASP A 162 -12.99 -14.87 9.07
CA ASP A 162 -13.40 -13.90 10.07
C ASP A 162 -12.63 -12.56 9.91
N ARG A 163 -11.69 -12.28 10.77
CA ARG A 163 -10.88 -11.05 10.81
C ARG A 163 -9.53 -11.17 10.11
N PHE A 164 -9.24 -12.30 9.48
CA PHE A 164 -8.04 -12.51 8.68
C PHE A 164 -8.41 -12.58 7.21
N LEU A 165 -7.59 -11.91 6.39
CA LEU A 165 -7.68 -11.95 4.94
C LEU A 165 -6.32 -12.39 4.38
N VAL A 166 -6.31 -13.43 3.56
CA VAL A 166 -5.16 -13.83 2.74
C VAL A 166 -5.49 -13.51 1.30
N TYR A 167 -4.61 -12.81 0.60
CA TYR A 167 -4.89 -12.33 -0.75
C TYR A 167 -3.67 -12.38 -1.66
N ALA A 168 -3.94 -12.48 -2.95
CA ALA A 168 -3.02 -12.16 -4.03
C ALA A 168 -3.40 -10.80 -4.64
N THR A 169 -2.43 -10.13 -5.23
CA THR A 169 -2.63 -8.83 -5.88
C THR A 169 -1.78 -8.72 -7.12
N GLY A 170 -2.26 -7.99 -8.13
CA GLY A 170 -1.53 -7.75 -9.36
C GLY A 170 -2.10 -6.59 -10.15
N GLY A 171 -1.24 -5.90 -10.89
CA GLY A 171 -1.64 -4.74 -11.67
C GLY A 171 -0.46 -3.97 -12.24
N LEU A 172 -0.69 -2.71 -12.51
CA LEU A 172 0.29 -1.80 -13.09
C LEU A 172 1.16 -1.16 -12.00
N ALA A 173 2.43 -1.01 -12.28
CA ALA A 173 3.37 -0.17 -11.54
C ALA A 173 3.80 0.99 -12.44
N TYR A 174 4.12 2.13 -11.84
CA TYR A 174 4.54 3.33 -12.58
C TYR A 174 5.50 4.17 -11.75
N THR A 175 6.40 4.84 -12.44
CA THR A 175 7.28 5.89 -11.92
C THR A 175 6.99 7.18 -12.70
N GLU A 176 7.83 8.19 -12.59
CA GLU A 176 7.66 9.46 -13.32
C GLU A 176 7.70 9.24 -14.85
N ASP A 177 8.62 8.42 -15.34
CA ASP A 177 8.87 8.26 -16.77
C ASP A 177 8.56 6.84 -17.30
N ASN A 178 8.40 5.85 -16.41
CA ASN A 178 8.34 4.43 -16.79
C ASN A 178 7.10 3.74 -16.23
N THR A 179 6.65 2.73 -16.97
CA THR A 179 5.54 1.87 -16.54
C THR A 179 5.98 0.41 -16.49
N GLY A 180 5.26 -0.39 -15.72
CA GLY A 180 5.56 -1.80 -15.57
C GLY A 180 4.40 -2.54 -14.90
N TRP A 181 4.70 -3.64 -14.27
CA TRP A 181 3.72 -4.47 -13.57
C TRP A 181 4.18 -4.81 -12.13
N ALA A 182 3.22 -5.06 -11.27
CA ALA A 182 3.45 -5.53 -9.91
C ALA A 182 2.57 -6.75 -9.64
N LEU A 183 3.17 -7.77 -9.02
CA LEU A 183 2.49 -9.00 -8.60
C LEU A 183 2.91 -9.33 -7.17
N GLY A 184 1.97 -9.80 -6.37
CA GLY A 184 2.31 -10.16 -5.00
C GLY A 184 1.16 -10.74 -4.21
N GLY A 185 1.31 -10.72 -2.89
CA GLY A 185 0.30 -11.21 -1.99
C GLY A 185 0.59 -10.83 -0.55
N GLY A 186 -0.40 -11.02 0.29
CA GLY A 186 -0.29 -10.63 1.68
C GLY A 186 -1.33 -11.25 2.58
N ILE A 187 -1.15 -10.96 3.85
CA ILE A 187 -2.11 -11.27 4.90
C ILE A 187 -2.50 -9.98 5.61
N GLU A 188 -3.76 -9.86 5.98
CA GLU A 188 -4.29 -8.68 6.66
C GLU A 188 -5.17 -9.12 7.83
N TRP A 189 -5.04 -8.46 8.97
CA TRP A 189 -5.80 -8.74 10.17
C TRP A 189 -6.57 -7.50 10.61
N ALA A 190 -7.88 -7.63 10.77
CA ALA A 190 -8.74 -6.59 11.30
C ALA A 190 -8.72 -6.61 12.82
N MET A 191 -8.18 -5.56 13.43
CA MET A 191 -8.12 -5.43 14.87
C MET A 191 -9.52 -5.29 15.47
N PRO A 192 -9.82 -5.98 16.59
CA PRO A 192 -11.14 -5.93 17.24
C PRO A 192 -11.32 -4.65 18.06
N VAL A 193 -11.01 -3.50 17.46
CA VAL A 193 -11.11 -2.18 18.10
C VAL A 193 -12.09 -1.29 17.35
N ASN A 194 -13.08 -0.76 18.04
CA ASN A 194 -14.09 0.15 17.50
C ASN A 194 -13.83 1.58 18.00
N TRP A 195 -12.77 2.22 17.49
CA TRP A 195 -12.45 3.58 17.92
C TRP A 195 -13.41 4.64 17.33
N PHE A 196 -14.02 4.34 16.17
CA PHE A 196 -14.82 5.30 15.42
C PHE A 196 -16.14 4.72 14.88
N GLY A 197 -16.86 3.95 15.70
CA GLY A 197 -18.19 3.43 15.32
C GLY A 197 -18.10 2.28 14.30
N SER A 198 -18.54 2.52 13.05
CA SER A 198 -18.56 1.49 11.98
C SER A 198 -17.23 1.34 11.24
N SER A 199 -16.11 1.75 11.83
CA SER A 199 -14.78 1.69 11.25
C SER A 199 -13.94 0.62 11.91
N ALA A 200 -13.00 0.04 11.17
CA ALA A 200 -12.00 -0.89 11.68
C ALA A 200 -10.59 -0.45 11.28
N VAL A 201 -9.62 -0.80 12.11
CA VAL A 201 -8.20 -0.67 11.78
C VAL A 201 -7.69 -2.05 11.39
N THR A 202 -6.97 -2.14 10.27
CA THR A 202 -6.36 -3.40 9.84
C THR A 202 -4.85 -3.26 9.78
N PHE A 203 -4.15 -4.31 10.16
CA PHE A 203 -2.71 -4.46 10.03
C PHE A 203 -2.43 -5.55 9.00
N GLY A 204 -1.53 -5.30 8.06
CA GLY A 204 -1.18 -6.23 7.01
C GLY A 204 0.31 -6.36 6.79
N LEU A 205 0.70 -7.51 6.24
CA LEU A 205 2.03 -7.77 5.68
C LEU A 205 1.85 -8.17 4.23
N GLU A 206 2.63 -7.56 3.34
CA GLU A 206 2.55 -7.77 1.91
C GLU A 206 3.94 -7.90 1.29
N GLY A 207 4.10 -8.84 0.36
CA GLY A 207 5.26 -8.96 -0.50
C GLY A 207 4.86 -8.68 -1.95
N LEU A 208 5.65 -7.85 -2.63
CA LEU A 208 5.45 -7.46 -4.03
C LEU A 208 6.72 -7.72 -4.84
N TRP A 209 6.55 -8.33 -5.99
CA TRP A 209 7.52 -8.32 -7.08
C TRP A 209 7.09 -7.23 -8.07
N VAL A 210 8.00 -6.33 -8.37
CA VAL A 210 7.76 -5.18 -9.26
C VAL A 210 8.77 -5.24 -10.38
N SER A 211 8.29 -5.16 -11.62
CA SER A 211 9.09 -5.08 -12.84
C SER A 211 8.71 -3.80 -13.57
N ILE A 212 9.67 -2.94 -13.83
CA ILE A 212 9.48 -1.67 -14.52
C ILE A 212 10.31 -1.69 -15.80
N ASP A 213 9.63 -1.49 -16.93
CA ASP A 213 10.27 -1.33 -18.22
C ASP A 213 11.01 0.01 -18.24
N GLN A 214 12.29 -0.02 -18.54
CA GLN A 214 13.04 1.21 -18.76
C GLN A 214 13.00 1.57 -20.24
N ASP A 215 12.47 2.77 -20.54
CA ASP A 215 12.63 3.34 -21.88
C ASP A 215 14.10 3.68 -22.12
N ASP A 216 14.62 3.26 -23.28
CA ASP A 216 16.00 3.49 -23.73
C ASP A 216 16.31 4.99 -23.88
N ASP A 217 16.57 5.69 -22.79
CA ASP A 217 17.18 7.01 -22.91
C ASP A 217 18.71 6.88 -23.02
N SER A 218 19.15 6.45 -24.23
CA SER A 218 20.55 6.31 -24.62
C SER A 218 21.33 7.64 -24.58
N THR A 219 20.70 8.71 -24.10
CA THR A 219 21.26 10.06 -24.09
C THR A 219 21.89 10.47 -22.76
N ARG A 220 21.75 9.67 -21.70
CA ARG A 220 22.37 10.00 -20.40
C ARG A 220 23.85 9.61 -20.37
N PRO A 221 24.78 10.57 -20.17
CA PRO A 221 26.19 10.25 -20.04
C PRO A 221 26.45 9.52 -18.72
N ILE A 222 27.22 8.43 -18.77
CA ILE A 222 27.67 7.67 -17.59
C ILE A 222 28.80 8.39 -16.82
N GLY A 223 29.41 9.40 -17.45
CA GLY A 223 30.49 10.18 -16.86
C GLY A 223 31.10 11.12 -17.86
N THR A 224 32.07 11.88 -17.40
CA THR A 224 32.85 12.80 -18.21
C THR A 224 34.31 12.38 -18.21
N PHE A 225 34.87 12.18 -19.38
CA PHE A 225 36.31 11.95 -19.57
C PHE A 225 37.02 13.20 -20.03
N THR A 226 38.09 13.55 -19.33
CA THR A 226 38.96 14.65 -19.69
C THR A 226 40.30 14.11 -20.12
N PRO A 227 40.61 14.02 -21.43
CA PRO A 227 41.93 13.60 -21.91
C PRO A 227 43.03 14.57 -21.48
N VAL A 228 44.24 14.06 -21.34
CA VAL A 228 45.40 14.94 -21.06
C VAL A 228 45.55 15.99 -22.17
N GLY A 229 45.40 17.29 -21.83
CA GLY A 229 45.49 18.39 -22.77
C GLY A 229 44.27 18.55 -23.68
N GLY A 230 43.17 17.85 -23.44
CA GLY A 230 41.93 17.93 -24.18
C GLY A 230 40.75 18.54 -23.40
N ALA A 231 39.66 18.77 -24.09
CA ALA A 231 38.40 19.21 -23.45
C ALA A 231 37.62 18.02 -22.88
N PRO A 232 36.79 18.23 -21.84
CA PRO A 232 35.90 17.21 -21.30
C PRO A 232 34.91 16.66 -22.35
N VAL A 233 34.75 15.35 -22.42
CA VAL A 233 33.84 14.66 -23.33
C VAL A 233 32.90 13.76 -22.53
N ASN A 234 31.60 13.83 -22.79
CA ASN A 234 30.65 12.94 -22.19
C ASN A 234 30.78 11.51 -22.74
N VAL A 235 30.78 10.54 -21.85
CA VAL A 235 30.87 9.14 -22.20
C VAL A 235 29.50 8.50 -22.09
N PHE A 236 29.05 7.87 -23.18
CA PHE A 236 27.78 7.16 -23.27
C PHE A 236 28.06 5.66 -23.39
N LEU A 237 27.30 4.84 -22.69
CA LEU A 237 27.28 3.39 -22.93
C LEU A 237 26.03 3.03 -23.73
N PRO A 238 26.14 2.06 -24.66
CA PRO A 238 24.97 1.41 -25.19
C PRO A 238 24.25 0.74 -24.01
N GLN A 239 23.05 1.14 -23.74
CA GLN A 239 22.25 0.49 -22.69
C GLN A 239 21.67 -0.81 -23.26
N ASN A 240 21.78 -1.89 -22.52
CA ASN A 240 20.98 -3.07 -22.75
C ASN A 240 19.59 -2.78 -22.14
N ASN A 241 18.54 -3.22 -22.86
CA ASN A 241 17.15 -3.18 -22.36
C ASN A 241 17.03 -4.16 -21.20
N ASP A 242 17.43 -3.76 -20.03
CA ASP A 242 17.29 -4.58 -18.83
C ASP A 242 16.06 -4.12 -18.07
N GLU A 243 15.08 -5.02 -17.94
CA GLU A 243 13.96 -4.85 -17.01
C GLU A 243 14.52 -4.71 -15.61
N GLN A 244 14.04 -3.69 -14.88
CA GLN A 244 14.43 -3.54 -13.47
C GLN A 244 13.44 -4.26 -12.58
N ASP A 245 13.87 -5.41 -12.08
CA ASP A 245 13.11 -6.19 -11.13
C ASP A 245 13.54 -5.88 -9.70
N PHE A 246 12.57 -5.71 -8.83
CA PHE A 246 12.81 -5.58 -7.40
C PHE A 246 11.69 -6.20 -6.56
N PHE A 247 12.06 -6.69 -5.41
CA PHE A 247 11.14 -7.23 -4.42
C PHE A 247 10.94 -6.23 -3.28
N VAL A 248 9.68 -6.04 -2.86
CA VAL A 248 9.32 -5.18 -1.73
C VAL A 248 8.56 -6.01 -0.70
N ALA A 249 9.02 -5.98 0.56
CA ALA A 249 8.24 -6.44 1.69
C ALA A 249 7.82 -5.25 2.53
N ARG A 250 6.51 -5.15 2.83
CA ARG A 250 5.96 -4.00 3.56
C ARG A 250 4.93 -4.39 4.61
N ALA A 251 4.88 -3.60 5.67
CA ALA A 251 3.82 -3.61 6.66
C ALA A 251 2.84 -2.48 6.34
N LYS A 252 1.54 -2.77 6.45
CA LYS A 252 0.44 -1.86 6.10
C LYS A 252 -0.42 -1.63 7.32
N LEU A 253 -0.86 -0.39 7.50
CA LEU A 253 -1.87 -0.02 8.47
C LEU A 253 -2.99 0.71 7.75
N ASN A 254 -4.21 0.14 7.77
CA ASN A 254 -5.36 0.73 7.08
C ASN A 254 -6.45 1.11 8.07
N PHE A 255 -7.09 2.23 7.78
CA PHE A 255 -8.34 2.64 8.38
C PHE A 255 -9.46 2.33 7.39
N LYS A 256 -10.36 1.44 7.77
CA LYS A 256 -11.41 0.90 6.93
C LYS A 256 -12.77 1.43 7.34
N PHE A 257 -13.56 1.86 6.38
CA PHE A 257 -14.91 2.38 6.55
C PHE A 257 -15.96 1.33 6.15
N GLY A 258 -17.15 1.39 6.77
CA GLY A 258 -18.29 0.55 6.38
C GLY A 258 -18.08 -0.93 6.70
N THR A 259 -17.64 -1.26 7.91
CA THR A 259 -17.32 -2.63 8.33
C THR A 259 -18.48 -3.41 8.93
N TYR A 260 -19.67 -2.81 9.01
CA TYR A 260 -20.87 -3.41 9.62
C TYR A 260 -22.09 -3.11 8.78
#